data_71305c83768f05f68aedd213fda46c93
#
_entry.id   71305c83768f05f68aedd213fda46c93
#
_cell.length_a   1.000
_cell.length_b   1.000
_cell.length_c   1.000
_cell.angle_alpha   90.00
_cell.angle_beta   90.00
_cell.angle_gamma   90.00
#
_symmetry.space_group_name_H-M   'P 1'
#
loop_
_entity.id
_entity.type
_entity.pdbx_description
1 polymer ?
#
loop_
_entity_poly.entity_id
_entity_poly.type
_entity_poly.pdbx_seq_one_letter_code
_entity_poly.pdbx_strand_id
1 'polypeptide(L)'
;QIAENGAVVPIEISSNIPGTTSIAVVIEKNPFPLAGKFDFKEGALPFVKLNVKMGETSDVRVVAVAGGQHFTASREIKVTIGGCGG
;
A
#
# COMPACT_ATOMS: atom_id res chain seq x y z
N GLN A 1 4.63 5.70 -10.61
CA GLN A 1 5.72 4.90 -10.05
C GLN A 1 5.87 3.59 -10.84
N ILE A 2 7.10 3.17 -11.03
CA ILE A 2 7.38 1.97 -11.83
C ILE A 2 8.17 1.00 -10.98
N ALA A 3 7.73 -0.24 -10.93
CA ALA A 3 8.45 -1.32 -10.29
C ALA A 3 9.02 -2.25 -11.36
N GLU A 4 10.31 -2.49 -11.28
CA GLU A 4 10.97 -3.35 -12.27
C GLU A 4 10.77 -4.83 -12.02
N ASN A 5 10.37 -5.16 -10.81
CA ASN A 5 10.15 -6.54 -10.42
C ASN A 5 8.90 -6.60 -9.55
N GLY A 6 7.82 -7.12 -10.11
CA GLY A 6 6.57 -7.22 -9.39
C GLY A 6 6.60 -8.19 -8.22
N ALA A 7 7.62 -9.04 -8.13
CA ALA A 7 7.72 -9.98 -7.01
C ALA A 7 8.08 -9.28 -5.70
N VAL A 8 8.76 -8.14 -5.78
CA VAL A 8 9.11 -7.36 -4.61
C VAL A 8 8.91 -5.89 -4.91
N VAL A 9 7.84 -5.34 -4.40
CA VAL A 9 7.52 -3.92 -4.61
C VAL A 9 7.50 -3.24 -3.24
N PRO A 10 8.48 -2.40 -2.94
CA PRO A 10 8.51 -1.70 -1.66
C PRO A 10 7.50 -0.56 -1.65
N ILE A 11 6.74 -0.48 -0.56
CA ILE A 11 5.73 0.56 -0.37
C ILE A 11 5.94 1.20 0.98
N GLU A 12 5.91 2.53 1.00
CA GLU A 12 5.97 3.31 2.24
C GLU A 12 4.72 4.16 2.33
N ILE A 13 4.08 4.13 3.47
CA ILE A 13 2.85 4.86 3.72
C ILE A 13 2.99 5.58 5.04
N SER A 14 2.66 6.88 5.04
CA SER A 14 2.57 7.62 6.28
C SER A 14 1.26 8.39 6.29
N SER A 15 0.65 8.49 7.47
CA SER A 15 -0.57 9.26 7.63
C SER A 15 -0.25 10.54 8.39
N ASN A 16 -0.69 11.67 7.84
CA ASN A 16 -0.60 12.95 8.53
C ASN A 16 -1.89 13.28 9.26
N ILE A 17 -2.84 12.35 9.29
CA ILE A 17 -4.14 12.60 9.89
C ILE A 17 -4.04 12.32 11.39
N PRO A 18 -4.33 13.32 12.24
CA PRO A 18 -4.27 13.12 13.68
C PRO A 18 -5.21 11.99 14.11
N GLY A 19 -4.74 11.15 15.02
CA GLY A 19 -5.57 10.09 15.55
C GLY A 19 -5.70 8.87 14.65
N THR A 20 -4.78 8.68 13.68
CA THR A 20 -4.80 7.50 12.84
C THR A 20 -4.59 6.25 13.67
N THR A 21 -5.54 5.32 13.59
CA THR A 21 -5.51 4.07 14.36
C THR A 21 -5.20 2.86 13.50
N SER A 22 -5.42 2.92 12.19
CA SER A 22 -5.08 1.81 11.32
C SER A 22 -4.85 2.27 9.90
N ILE A 23 -4.08 1.46 9.17
CA ILE A 23 -3.85 1.63 7.74
C ILE A 23 -4.00 0.27 7.09
N ALA A 24 -4.82 0.19 6.05
CA ALA A 24 -4.95 -1.00 5.22
C ALA A 24 -4.40 -0.72 3.84
N VAL A 25 -3.77 -1.72 3.25
CA VAL A 25 -3.16 -1.60 1.92
C VAL A 25 -3.83 -2.61 1.00
N VAL A 26 -4.39 -2.11 -0.10
CA VAL A 26 -5.15 -2.94 -1.05
C VAL A 26 -4.51 -2.78 -2.43
N ILE A 27 -4.16 -3.90 -3.05
CA ILE A 27 -3.64 -3.93 -4.42
C ILE A 27 -4.77 -4.45 -5.28
N GLU A 28 -5.40 -3.56 -6.03
CA GLU A 28 -6.72 -3.84 -6.60
C GLU A 28 -6.76 -5.01 -7.57
N LYS A 29 -5.68 -5.19 -8.34
CA LYS A 29 -5.67 -6.25 -9.36
C LYS A 29 -4.99 -7.53 -8.92
N ASN A 30 -4.57 -7.61 -7.67
CA ASN A 30 -4.03 -8.87 -7.16
C ASN A 30 -5.16 -9.86 -6.88
N PRO A 31 -4.88 -11.17 -7.01
CA PRO A 31 -5.89 -12.21 -6.70
C PRO A 31 -6.41 -12.08 -5.26
N PHE A 32 -5.55 -11.68 -4.34
CA PHE A 32 -5.94 -11.38 -2.96
C PHE A 32 -5.59 -9.92 -2.72
N PRO A 33 -6.53 -9.01 -2.93
CA PRO A 33 -6.22 -7.58 -2.94
C PRO A 33 -5.69 -7.01 -1.64
N LEU A 34 -6.18 -7.48 -0.50
CA LEU A 34 -5.71 -6.94 0.77
C LEU A 34 -4.28 -7.41 1.05
N ALA A 35 -3.35 -6.49 0.97
CA ALA A 35 -1.94 -6.80 1.19
C ALA A 35 -1.57 -6.77 2.67
N GLY A 36 -2.25 -5.96 3.46
CA GLY A 36 -1.99 -5.89 4.89
C GLY A 36 -2.85 -4.87 5.57
N LYS A 37 -3.01 -5.05 6.86
CA LYS A 37 -3.69 -4.09 7.72
C LYS A 37 -2.85 -3.92 8.97
N PHE A 38 -2.63 -2.67 9.35
CA PHE A 38 -1.73 -2.33 10.44
C PHE A 38 -2.47 -1.46 11.44
N ASP A 39 -2.49 -1.88 12.69
CA ASP A 39 -3.11 -1.12 13.77
C ASP A 39 -2.03 -0.40 14.56
N PHE A 40 -2.29 0.83 14.95
CA PHE A 40 -1.33 1.65 15.68
C PHE A 40 -1.84 1.95 17.07
N LYS A 41 -0.97 1.75 18.05
CA LYS A 41 -1.26 2.13 19.41
C LYS A 41 -1.12 3.64 19.56
N GLU A 42 -1.83 4.17 20.54
CA GLU A 42 -1.74 5.58 20.86
C GLU A 42 -0.27 5.98 21.05
N GLY A 43 0.10 7.07 20.43
CA GLY A 43 1.47 7.56 20.50
C GLY A 43 2.40 7.01 19.45
N ALA A 44 1.99 5.98 18.72
CA ALA A 44 2.82 5.43 17.66
C ALA A 44 2.73 6.31 16.40
N LEU A 45 3.82 6.40 15.67
CA LEU A 45 3.80 7.07 14.37
C LEU A 45 3.09 6.19 13.36
N PRO A 46 2.07 6.72 12.66
CA PRO A 46 1.35 5.93 11.68
C PRO A 46 2.13 5.83 10.36
N PHE A 47 3.17 5.05 10.39
CA PHE A 47 4.06 4.83 9.27
C PHE A 47 4.21 3.33 9.04
N VAL A 48 4.08 2.92 7.77
CA VAL A 48 4.18 1.52 7.39
C VAL A 48 5.14 1.40 6.22
N LYS A 49 6.04 0.44 6.32
CA LYS A 49 6.95 0.10 5.25
C LYS A 49 6.84 -1.40 5.02
N LEU A 50 6.49 -1.80 3.81
CA LEU A 50 6.27 -3.21 3.50
C LEU A 50 6.66 -3.50 2.07
N ASN A 51 6.93 -4.78 1.80
CA ASN A 51 7.14 -5.28 0.45
C ASN A 51 5.91 -6.08 0.06
N VAL A 52 5.42 -5.85 -1.15
CA VAL A 52 4.25 -6.57 -1.66
C VAL A 52 4.61 -7.23 -2.99
N LYS A 53 3.83 -8.24 -3.35
CA LYS A 53 3.91 -8.84 -4.68
C LYS A 53 2.80 -8.25 -5.53
N MET A 54 3.15 -7.90 -6.77
CA MET A 54 2.17 -7.39 -7.72
C MET A 54 2.27 -8.21 -8.99
N GLY A 55 1.18 -8.88 -9.36
CA GLY A 55 1.15 -9.67 -10.57
C GLY A 55 1.09 -8.84 -11.83
N GLU A 56 0.61 -7.62 -11.73
CA GLU A 56 0.47 -6.72 -12.87
C GLU A 56 0.36 -5.29 -12.38
N THR A 57 0.44 -4.35 -13.31
CA THR A 57 0.20 -2.94 -13.00
C THR A 57 -1.18 -2.79 -12.35
N SER A 58 -1.22 -2.04 -11.29
CA SER A 58 -2.44 -1.89 -10.50
C SER A 58 -2.42 -0.60 -9.71
N ASP A 59 -3.61 -0.14 -9.36
CA ASP A 59 -3.72 0.87 -8.30
C ASP A 59 -3.46 0.20 -6.97
N VAL A 60 -2.71 0.88 -6.14
CA VAL A 60 -2.52 0.52 -4.74
C VAL A 60 -3.32 1.54 -3.94
N ARG A 61 -4.32 1.04 -3.25
CA ARG A 61 -5.21 1.87 -2.45
C ARG A 61 -4.86 1.73 -0.98
N VAL A 62 -4.84 2.85 -0.30
CA VAL A 62 -4.59 2.88 1.14
C VAL A 62 -5.83 3.41 1.82
N VAL A 63 -6.24 2.75 2.90
CA VAL A 63 -7.35 3.19 3.71
C VAL A 63 -6.84 3.44 5.12
N ALA A 64 -6.92 4.69 5.56
CA ALA A 64 -6.53 5.05 6.92
C ALA A 64 -7.79 5.32 7.73
N VAL A 65 -7.80 4.85 8.97
CA VAL A 65 -8.90 5.12 9.90
C VAL A 65 -8.38 6.07 10.96
N ALA A 66 -9.10 7.17 11.15
CA ALA A 66 -8.76 8.16 12.16
C ALA A 66 -10.03 8.78 12.71
N GLY A 67 -10.19 8.77 14.02
CA GLY A 67 -11.35 9.38 14.66
C GLY A 67 -12.67 8.76 14.19
N GLY A 68 -12.69 7.47 13.89
CA GLY A 68 -13.88 6.81 13.41
C GLY A 68 -14.22 7.06 11.95
N GLN A 69 -13.37 7.78 11.23
CA GLN A 69 -13.58 8.08 9.82
C GLN A 69 -12.56 7.37 8.95
N HIS A 70 -12.95 7.08 7.72
CA HIS A 70 -12.08 6.42 6.75
C HIS A 70 -11.59 7.43 5.73
N PHE A 71 -10.29 7.40 5.46
CA PHE A 71 -9.64 8.24 4.47
C PHE A 71 -8.94 7.34 3.47
N THR A 72 -9.09 7.63 2.18
CA THR A 72 -8.48 6.79 1.15
C THR A 72 -7.61 7.62 0.23
N ALA A 73 -6.57 6.96 -0.27
CA ALA A 73 -5.73 7.51 -1.32
C ALA A 73 -5.30 6.34 -2.19
N SER A 74 -5.04 6.61 -3.46
CA SER A 74 -4.56 5.55 -4.35
C SER A 74 -3.50 6.10 -5.28
N ARG A 75 -2.64 5.19 -5.72
CA ARG A 75 -1.58 5.51 -6.66
C ARG A 75 -1.35 4.30 -7.56
N GLU A 76 -1.27 4.52 -8.84
CA GLU A 76 -0.94 3.45 -9.77
C GLU A 76 0.54 3.12 -9.67
N ILE A 77 0.84 1.84 -9.59
CA ILE A 77 2.20 1.33 -9.70
C ILE A 77 2.26 0.47 -10.95
N LYS A 78 3.12 0.87 -11.87
CA LYS A 78 3.32 0.11 -13.10
C LYS A 78 4.38 -0.94 -12.87
N VAL A 79 4.08 -2.16 -13.26
CA VAL A 79 4.97 -3.29 -13.11
C VAL A 79 5.47 -3.67 -14.50
N THR A 80 6.78 -3.57 -14.67
CA THR A 80 7.39 -4.04 -15.92
C THR A 80 7.75 -5.50 -15.76
N ILE A 81 7.44 -6.26 -16.76
CA ILE A 81 7.74 -7.67 -16.72
C ILE A 81 9.15 -7.92 -17.17
N GLY A 82 9.82 -8.51 -16.23
CA GLY A 82 10.97 -9.20 -16.51
C GLY A 82 11.95 -8.55 -17.33
N GLY A 83 12.60 -8.08 -17.01
CA GLY A 83 13.67 -7.76 -17.58
C GLY A 83 14.08 -8.35 -18.84
N CYS A 84 13.31 -8.98 -19.42
CA CYS A 84 13.71 -9.60 -20.62
C CYS A 84 13.91 -8.53 -21.62
N GLY A 85 14.75 -7.74 -21.27
CA GLY A 85 15.01 -6.72 -22.15
C GLY A 85 13.73 -6.10 -22.49
N GLY A 86 12.97 -6.54 -21.83
CA GLY A 86 11.73 -5.89 -22.13
C GLY A 86 11.52 -5.37 -20.94
#